data_db31309dfe8c9df2b0be8c5550288582
#
_entry.id   db31309dfe8c9df2b0be8c5550288582
#
_cell.length_a   1.000
_cell.length_b   1.000
_cell.length_c   1.000
_cell.angle_alpha   90.00
_cell.angle_beta   90.00
_cell.angle_gamma   90.00
#
_symmetry.space_group_name_H-M   'P 1'
#
loop_
_entity.id
_entity.type
_entity.pdbx_description
1 polymer ?
#
loop_
_entity_poly.entity_id
_entity_poly.type
_entity_poly.pdbx_seq_one_letter_code
_entity_poly.pdbx_strand_id
1 'polypeptide(L)'
;VKIVNTVDGGEDIESLGTTVSGSWQSIELDMSGFDGGNLANKEKITQILIDSDGVASLVYIDNFYFYRQQSQPVNSPLTGTWQVASEPGSLAVGPNQGSSEWWSIDAVGVNDRACYFDDTYVFGSDGSFSNVLGEQTWVEGWQAGFDGCSEPIAPHDGTNPASYSFDESSGLLTISGLGAY
;
A
#
# COMPACT_ATOMS: atom_id res chain seq x y z
N VAL A 1 3.28 8.06 21.85
CA VAL A 1 2.17 8.74 21.15
C VAL A 1 0.95 8.69 22.04
N LYS A 2 0.24 9.79 22.12
CA LYS A 2 -1.03 9.91 22.83
C LYS A 2 -2.13 10.16 21.81
N ILE A 3 -3.21 9.44 21.91
CA ILE A 3 -4.44 9.68 21.16
C ILE A 3 -5.54 10.17 22.08
N VAL A 4 -6.37 11.09 21.60
CA VAL A 4 -7.42 11.72 22.40
C VAL A 4 -8.73 11.72 21.63
N ASN A 5 -9.83 11.40 22.33
CA ASN A 5 -11.19 11.55 21.84
C ASN A 5 -11.88 12.66 22.65
N THR A 6 -12.02 13.85 22.08
CA THR A 6 -12.67 14.98 22.75
C THR A 6 -14.20 14.95 22.63
N VAL A 7 -14.76 14.05 21.84
CA VAL A 7 -16.22 13.93 21.62
C VAL A 7 -16.85 13.07 22.70
N ASP A 8 -16.32 11.87 22.90
CA ASP A 8 -16.86 10.92 23.90
C ASP A 8 -16.02 10.91 25.18
N GLY A 9 -14.90 11.64 25.17
CA GLY A 9 -13.94 11.72 26.26
C GLY A 9 -12.89 10.60 26.24
N GLY A 10 -11.81 10.86 26.96
CA GLY A 10 -10.75 9.88 27.17
C GLY A 10 -9.52 10.09 26.30
N GLU A 11 -8.45 9.50 26.78
CA GLU A 11 -7.14 9.50 26.14
C GLU A 11 -6.40 8.21 26.46
N ASP A 12 -5.48 7.84 25.61
CA ASP A 12 -4.57 6.72 25.84
C ASP A 12 -3.20 7.00 25.26
N ILE A 13 -2.18 6.37 25.82
CA ILE A 13 -0.77 6.62 25.51
C ILE A 13 -0.09 5.30 25.17
N GLU A 14 0.59 5.29 24.04
CA GLU A 14 1.45 4.19 23.63
C GLU A 14 2.88 4.67 23.41
N SER A 15 3.85 3.88 23.86
CA SER A 15 5.27 4.19 23.69
C SER A 15 5.74 3.87 22.28
N LEU A 16 6.49 4.77 21.68
CA LEU A 16 7.18 4.49 20.40
C LEU A 16 8.43 3.58 20.56
N GLY A 17 8.77 3.24 21.80
CA GLY A 17 10.00 2.52 22.09
C GLY A 17 11.25 3.38 21.89
N THR A 18 12.39 2.73 21.68
CA THR A 18 13.67 3.41 21.48
C THR A 18 13.83 3.77 20.00
N THR A 19 13.92 5.06 19.71
CA THR A 19 14.23 5.54 18.36
C THR A 19 15.73 5.74 18.19
N VAL A 20 16.24 5.46 17.01
CA VAL A 20 17.65 5.66 16.65
C VAL A 20 17.81 7.04 16.01
N SER A 21 18.68 7.85 16.55
CA SER A 21 18.98 9.19 16.02
C SER A 21 19.71 9.10 14.68
N GLY A 22 19.33 9.94 13.72
CA GLY A 22 20.05 10.15 12.48
C GLY A 22 19.65 9.26 11.31
N SER A 23 18.60 8.47 11.44
CA SER A 23 18.01 7.70 10.34
C SER A 23 16.50 7.73 10.35
N TRP A 24 15.87 7.61 9.18
CA TRP A 24 14.43 7.41 9.06
C TRP A 24 14.07 6.01 9.56
N GLN A 25 13.01 5.95 10.34
CA GLN A 25 12.45 4.69 10.84
C GLN A 25 10.96 4.67 10.56
N SER A 26 10.46 3.54 10.09
CA SER A 26 9.03 3.29 10.05
C SER A 26 8.60 2.79 11.41
N ILE A 27 7.58 3.43 11.98
CA ILE A 27 7.00 3.05 13.27
C ILE A 27 5.55 2.72 13.05
N GLU A 28 5.16 1.51 13.40
CA GLU A 28 3.82 1.00 13.31
C GLU A 28 3.28 0.82 14.73
N LEU A 29 2.13 1.42 15.00
CA LEU A 29 1.46 1.30 16.28
C LEU A 29 0.11 0.61 16.08
N ASP A 30 -0.05 -0.54 16.70
CA ASP A 30 -1.33 -1.24 16.71
C ASP A 30 -2.32 -0.48 17.58
N MET A 31 -3.50 -0.17 17.04
CA MET A 31 -4.57 0.48 17.79
C MET A 31 -5.09 -0.36 18.95
N SER A 32 -4.84 -1.67 18.98
CA SER A 32 -5.14 -2.52 20.14
C SER A 32 -4.27 -2.19 21.35
N GLY A 33 -3.03 -1.74 21.14
CA GLY A 33 -2.13 -1.32 22.21
C GLY A 33 -2.63 -0.13 23.02
N PHE A 34 -3.50 0.70 22.43
CA PHE A 34 -4.17 1.80 23.15
C PHE A 34 -5.38 1.26 23.93
N ASP A 35 -5.15 0.40 24.91
CA ASP A 35 -6.18 -0.27 25.71
C ASP A 35 -6.14 0.07 27.22
N GLY A 36 -5.12 0.80 27.65
CA GLY A 36 -4.84 1.11 29.07
C GLY A 36 -5.50 2.39 29.60
N GLY A 37 -6.00 3.24 28.72
CA GLY A 37 -6.57 4.53 29.08
C GLY A 37 -8.10 4.54 29.17
N ASN A 38 -8.64 5.75 29.24
CA ASN A 38 -10.09 5.98 29.26
C ASN A 38 -10.68 6.20 27.87
N LEU A 39 -9.99 5.76 26.82
CA LEU A 39 -10.41 5.96 25.43
C LEU A 39 -11.60 5.06 25.08
N ALA A 40 -12.80 5.54 25.31
CA ALA A 40 -14.04 4.76 25.15
C ALA A 40 -14.34 4.39 23.68
N ASN A 41 -13.85 5.18 22.73
CA ASN A 41 -14.13 4.98 21.32
C ASN A 41 -12.94 5.39 20.45
N LYS A 42 -12.29 4.39 19.85
CA LYS A 42 -11.13 4.57 18.96
C LYS A 42 -11.50 5.04 17.55
N GLU A 43 -12.79 5.06 17.21
CA GLU A 43 -13.27 5.54 15.90
C GLU A 43 -13.37 7.07 15.82
N LYS A 44 -13.27 7.76 16.96
CA LYS A 44 -13.41 9.21 17.06
C LYS A 44 -12.17 9.88 17.62
N ILE A 45 -11.03 9.62 17.02
CA ILE A 45 -9.78 10.27 17.40
C ILE A 45 -9.78 11.71 16.90
N THR A 46 -9.65 12.65 17.81
CA THR A 46 -9.69 14.10 17.52
C THR A 46 -8.33 14.77 17.65
N GLN A 47 -7.43 14.17 18.41
CA GLN A 47 -6.06 14.66 18.58
C GLN A 47 -5.06 13.53 18.68
N ILE A 48 -3.88 13.79 18.14
CA ILE A 48 -2.70 12.94 18.27
C ILE A 48 -1.59 13.84 18.79
N LEU A 49 -0.96 13.43 19.89
CA LEU A 49 0.19 14.12 20.45
C LEU A 49 1.39 13.19 20.41
N ILE A 50 2.50 13.73 19.96
CA ILE A 50 3.80 13.06 19.99
C ILE A 50 4.67 13.85 20.95
N ASP A 51 5.10 13.19 22.02
CA ASP A 51 5.87 13.80 23.10
C ASP A 51 7.22 13.09 23.22
N SER A 52 8.25 13.84 23.49
CA SER A 52 9.64 13.36 23.69
C SER A 52 9.99 13.10 25.16
N ASP A 53 8.99 12.99 26.02
CA ASP A 53 9.14 12.70 27.46
C ASP A 53 10.04 13.72 28.20
N GLY A 54 9.88 15.00 27.84
CA GLY A 54 10.59 16.10 28.46
C GLY A 54 12.04 16.33 27.99
N VAL A 55 12.51 15.55 27.04
CA VAL A 55 13.80 15.79 26.38
C VAL A 55 13.58 16.67 25.14
N ALA A 56 14.16 17.87 25.13
CA ALA A 56 14.09 18.73 23.95
C ALA A 56 14.81 18.06 22.76
N SER A 57 14.04 17.61 21.79
CA SER A 57 14.53 16.93 20.59
C SER A 57 13.83 17.47 19.37
N LEU A 58 14.54 17.50 18.26
CA LEU A 58 13.96 17.78 16.96
C LEU A 58 13.57 16.44 16.30
N VAL A 59 12.30 16.30 15.99
CA VAL A 59 11.74 15.11 15.36
C VAL A 59 11.14 15.52 14.02
N TYR A 60 11.48 14.80 12.99
CA TYR A 60 10.85 14.90 11.68
C TYR A 60 9.86 13.76 11.53
N ILE A 61 8.65 14.07 11.07
CA ILE A 61 7.59 13.09 10.83
C ILE A 61 7.15 13.24 9.39
N ASP A 62 7.07 12.12 8.71
CA ASP A 62 6.59 12.02 7.34
C ASP A 62 5.63 10.83 7.21
N ASN A 63 4.72 10.88 6.25
CA ASN A 63 3.79 9.81 5.93
C ASN A 63 2.97 9.30 7.13
N PHE A 64 2.38 10.22 7.91
CA PHE A 64 1.51 9.84 9.02
C PHE A 64 0.10 9.49 8.51
N TYR A 65 -0.35 8.26 8.76
CA TYR A 65 -1.68 7.79 8.35
C TYR A 65 -2.22 6.70 9.27
N PHE A 66 -3.54 6.58 9.32
CA PHE A 66 -4.22 5.43 9.91
C PHE A 66 -4.60 4.46 8.80
N TYR A 67 -4.43 3.19 9.04
CA TYR A 67 -4.91 2.15 8.16
C TYR A 67 -5.58 1.04 8.95
N ARG A 68 -6.46 0.33 8.32
CA ARG A 68 -7.03 -0.90 8.86
C ARG A 68 -6.39 -2.06 8.10
N GLN A 69 -5.70 -2.90 8.82
CA GLN A 69 -5.34 -4.19 8.26
C GLN A 69 -6.64 -5.01 8.13
N GLN A 70 -7.11 -5.20 6.92
CA GLN A 70 -8.25 -6.09 6.68
C GLN A 70 -7.75 -7.53 6.74
N SER A 71 -8.28 -8.30 7.70
CA SER A 71 -8.12 -9.74 7.65
C SER A 71 -8.93 -10.27 6.47
N GLN A 72 -8.25 -10.78 5.46
CA GLN A 72 -8.91 -11.42 4.34
C GLN A 72 -9.43 -12.79 4.76
N PRO A 73 -10.59 -13.22 4.24
CA PRO A 73 -11.03 -14.59 4.44
C PRO A 73 -10.00 -15.54 3.82
N VAL A 74 -9.71 -16.61 4.52
CA VAL A 74 -8.71 -17.64 4.19
C VAL A 74 -8.93 -18.27 2.79
N ASN A 75 -10.04 -17.99 2.15
CA ASN A 75 -10.46 -18.55 0.86
C ASN A 75 -10.85 -17.48 -0.17
N SER A 76 -10.14 -16.35 -0.24
CA SER A 76 -10.37 -15.39 -1.33
C SER A 76 -10.16 -16.08 -2.69
N PRO A 77 -11.08 -15.96 -3.64
CA PRO A 77 -10.91 -16.53 -4.99
C PRO A 77 -9.70 -15.92 -5.73
N LEU A 78 -9.16 -14.81 -5.22
CA LEU A 78 -7.97 -14.17 -5.76
C LEU A 78 -6.67 -14.75 -5.20
N THR A 79 -6.72 -15.55 -4.13
CA THR A 79 -5.49 -16.13 -3.54
C THR A 79 -4.70 -16.90 -4.59
N GLY A 80 -3.43 -16.54 -4.75
CA GLY A 80 -2.55 -17.15 -5.74
C GLY A 80 -1.69 -16.14 -6.48
N THR A 81 -1.05 -16.60 -7.53
CA THR A 81 -0.19 -15.79 -8.41
C THR A 81 -0.90 -15.54 -9.72
N TRP A 82 -0.96 -14.29 -10.10
CA TRP A 82 -1.63 -13.81 -11.31
C TRP A 82 -0.65 -13.07 -12.21
N GLN A 83 -0.94 -13.05 -13.48
CA GLN A 83 -0.17 -12.35 -14.50
C GLN A 83 -1.13 -11.71 -15.50
N VAL A 84 -0.77 -10.54 -16.01
CA VAL A 84 -1.54 -9.93 -17.11
C VAL A 84 -1.33 -10.74 -18.37
N ALA A 85 -2.40 -11.00 -19.11
CA ALA A 85 -2.30 -11.72 -20.37
C ALA A 85 -1.45 -10.92 -21.39
N SER A 86 -0.44 -11.59 -21.97
CA SER A 86 0.44 -10.98 -22.98
C SER A 86 -0.22 -10.99 -24.35
N GLU A 87 -1.30 -10.20 -24.49
CA GLU A 87 -2.09 -10.15 -25.73
C GLU A 87 -2.63 -8.72 -25.98
N PRO A 88 -2.91 -8.36 -27.24
CA PRO A 88 -3.55 -7.08 -27.56
C PRO A 88 -4.87 -6.91 -26.82
N GLY A 89 -5.09 -5.72 -26.28
CA GLY A 89 -6.28 -5.38 -25.51
C GLY A 89 -6.22 -5.71 -24.03
N SER A 90 -5.18 -6.38 -23.52
CA SER A 90 -5.03 -6.72 -22.11
C SER A 90 -4.78 -5.51 -21.20
N LEU A 91 -4.24 -4.43 -21.74
CA LEU A 91 -4.12 -3.14 -21.11
C LEU A 91 -4.94 -2.12 -21.89
N ALA A 92 -5.79 -1.40 -21.19
CA ALA A 92 -6.64 -0.39 -21.80
C ALA A 92 -6.95 0.76 -20.83
N VAL A 93 -7.23 1.93 -21.37
CA VAL A 93 -7.63 3.12 -20.64
C VAL A 93 -8.91 3.70 -21.26
N GLY A 94 -9.85 4.05 -20.42
CA GLY A 94 -11.11 4.64 -20.83
C GLY A 94 -11.89 5.24 -19.67
N PRO A 95 -13.07 5.84 -19.93
CA PRO A 95 -13.86 6.54 -18.93
C PRO A 95 -14.55 5.62 -17.90
N ASN A 96 -14.65 4.32 -18.20
CA ASN A 96 -15.30 3.33 -17.34
C ASN A 96 -14.51 2.02 -17.32
N GLN A 97 -14.76 1.20 -16.32
CA GLN A 97 -14.17 -0.14 -16.23
C GLN A 97 -14.44 -0.96 -17.51
N GLY A 98 -13.40 -1.57 -18.06
CA GLY A 98 -13.46 -2.36 -19.29
C GLY A 98 -13.49 -1.53 -20.58
N SER A 99 -13.46 -0.19 -20.50
CA SER A 99 -13.39 0.66 -21.68
C SER A 99 -11.96 0.76 -22.22
N SER A 100 -11.84 0.77 -23.54
CA SER A 100 -10.61 1.01 -24.30
C SER A 100 -10.68 2.28 -25.15
N GLU A 101 -11.62 3.18 -24.81
CA GLU A 101 -11.95 4.34 -25.67
C GLU A 101 -10.79 5.31 -25.85
N TRP A 102 -9.94 5.48 -24.84
CA TRP A 102 -8.83 6.42 -24.91
C TRP A 102 -7.54 5.77 -25.40
N TRP A 103 -7.33 4.52 -25.04
CA TRP A 103 -6.16 3.75 -25.44
C TRP A 103 -6.35 2.27 -25.17
N SER A 104 -5.71 1.44 -25.99
CA SER A 104 -5.59 0.01 -25.80
C SER A 104 -4.27 -0.47 -26.36
N ILE A 105 -3.61 -1.38 -25.66
CA ILE A 105 -2.36 -1.97 -26.13
C ILE A 105 -2.61 -2.80 -27.39
N ASP A 106 -1.78 -2.60 -28.40
CA ASP A 106 -1.76 -3.40 -29.62
C ASP A 106 -0.64 -4.46 -29.58
N ALA A 107 -0.50 -5.23 -30.63
CA ALA A 107 0.52 -6.28 -30.72
C ALA A 107 1.96 -5.74 -30.68
N VAL A 108 2.19 -4.51 -31.13
CA VAL A 108 3.51 -3.88 -31.06
C VAL A 108 3.80 -3.48 -29.62
N GLY A 109 2.84 -2.83 -28.97
CA GLY A 109 2.96 -2.44 -27.57
C GLY A 109 3.14 -3.63 -26.61
N VAL A 110 2.53 -4.79 -26.90
CA VAL A 110 2.76 -6.03 -26.14
C VAL A 110 4.22 -6.47 -26.25
N ASN A 111 4.80 -6.45 -27.45
CA ASN A 111 6.21 -6.78 -27.62
C ASN A 111 7.14 -5.77 -26.95
N ASP A 112 6.85 -4.48 -27.08
CA ASP A 112 7.65 -3.42 -26.48
C ASP A 112 7.65 -3.48 -24.94
N ARG A 113 6.55 -3.95 -24.35
CA ARG A 113 6.36 -4.14 -22.91
C ARG A 113 6.55 -5.58 -22.42
N ALA A 114 7.35 -6.38 -23.12
CA ALA A 114 7.54 -7.79 -22.76
C ALA A 114 7.98 -7.97 -21.29
N CYS A 115 8.81 -7.06 -20.78
CA CYS A 115 9.25 -7.03 -19.38
C CYS A 115 8.15 -6.71 -18.35
N TYR A 116 7.02 -6.15 -18.75
CA TYR A 116 5.85 -5.96 -17.91
C TYR A 116 5.00 -7.23 -17.85
N PHE A 117 4.97 -7.97 -18.93
CA PHE A 117 4.14 -9.16 -19.05
C PHE A 117 4.74 -10.41 -18.40
N ASP A 118 5.98 -10.37 -17.91
CA ASP A 118 6.55 -11.41 -17.06
C ASP A 118 6.44 -11.11 -15.55
N ASP A 119 6.02 -9.91 -15.20
CA ASP A 119 5.69 -9.54 -13.83
C ASP A 119 4.49 -10.33 -13.29
N THR A 120 4.48 -10.59 -11.98
CA THR A 120 3.40 -11.33 -11.33
C THR A 120 2.87 -10.61 -10.11
N TYR A 121 1.59 -10.81 -9.85
CA TYR A 121 0.84 -10.26 -8.73
C TYR A 121 0.47 -11.42 -7.78
N VAL A 122 0.97 -11.39 -6.56
CA VAL A 122 0.74 -12.43 -5.58
C VAL A 122 -0.24 -11.97 -4.52
N PHE A 123 -1.37 -12.65 -4.44
CA PHE A 123 -2.41 -12.43 -3.43
C PHE A 123 -2.29 -13.51 -2.36
N GLY A 124 -1.77 -13.15 -1.19
CA GLY A 124 -1.61 -14.07 -0.08
C GLY A 124 -2.95 -14.40 0.61
N SER A 125 -3.05 -15.61 1.17
CA SER A 125 -4.23 -16.01 1.95
C SER A 125 -4.41 -15.24 3.26
N ASP A 126 -3.38 -14.49 3.66
CA ASP A 126 -3.37 -13.60 4.83
C ASP A 126 -3.78 -12.16 4.50
N GLY A 127 -4.15 -11.87 3.24
CA GLY A 127 -4.47 -10.54 2.76
C GLY A 127 -3.26 -9.72 2.30
N SER A 128 -2.08 -10.31 2.27
CA SER A 128 -0.89 -9.67 1.71
C SER A 128 -1.00 -9.58 0.18
N PHE A 129 -0.41 -8.53 -0.37
CA PHE A 129 -0.24 -8.35 -1.80
C PHE A 129 1.23 -8.08 -2.09
N SER A 130 1.75 -8.69 -3.14
CA SER A 130 3.09 -8.44 -3.63
C SER A 130 3.09 -8.30 -5.15
N ASN A 131 3.76 -7.29 -5.62
CA ASN A 131 4.12 -7.13 -7.03
C ASN A 131 5.52 -7.72 -7.20
N VAL A 132 5.63 -8.82 -7.91
CA VAL A 132 6.89 -9.55 -8.11
C VAL A 132 7.39 -9.24 -9.51
N LEU A 133 8.33 -8.33 -9.56
CA LEU A 133 8.97 -7.84 -10.79
C LEU A 133 10.18 -8.72 -11.10
N GLY A 134 10.43 -8.92 -12.39
CA GLY A 134 11.61 -9.63 -12.87
C GLY A 134 12.91 -8.83 -12.73
N GLU A 135 13.93 -9.18 -13.51
CA GLU A 135 15.15 -8.34 -13.61
C GLU A 135 14.85 -6.98 -14.20
N GLN A 136 13.82 -6.89 -15.03
CA GLN A 136 13.32 -5.67 -15.64
C GLN A 136 11.80 -5.63 -15.56
N THR A 137 11.26 -4.43 -15.45
CA THR A 137 9.84 -4.13 -15.61
C THR A 137 9.67 -2.93 -16.55
N TRP A 138 8.45 -2.63 -16.94
CA TRP A 138 8.18 -1.39 -17.68
C TRP A 138 8.25 -0.20 -16.74
N VAL A 139 9.13 0.75 -17.02
CA VAL A 139 9.22 2.03 -16.30
C VAL A 139 8.65 3.15 -17.15
N GLU A 140 8.00 4.08 -16.52
CA GLU A 140 7.39 5.26 -17.15
C GLU A 140 8.34 6.46 -17.10
N GLY A 141 8.18 7.39 -18.03
CA GLY A 141 9.03 8.57 -18.14
C GLY A 141 9.12 9.42 -16.88
N TRP A 142 8.09 9.42 -16.05
CA TRP A 142 8.09 10.12 -14.78
C TRP A 142 8.96 9.42 -13.70
N GLN A 143 9.25 8.14 -13.85
CA GLN A 143 10.12 7.37 -12.94
C GLN A 143 11.59 7.47 -13.35
N ALA A 144 11.89 7.30 -14.64
CA ALA A 144 13.26 7.13 -15.14
C ALA A 144 13.69 8.20 -16.17
N GLY A 145 12.77 9.08 -16.59
CA GLY A 145 13.01 10.04 -17.68
C GLY A 145 12.85 9.46 -19.09
N PHE A 146 12.47 8.20 -19.21
CA PHE A 146 12.12 7.51 -20.46
C PHE A 146 11.07 6.43 -20.20
N ASP A 147 10.35 6.04 -21.26
CA ASP A 147 9.44 4.90 -21.22
C ASP A 147 10.16 3.68 -21.78
N GLY A 148 10.15 2.56 -21.04
CA GLY A 148 10.83 1.35 -21.51
C GLY A 148 11.12 0.31 -20.45
N CYS A 149 11.67 -0.82 -20.87
CA CYS A 149 12.12 -1.86 -19.96
C CYS A 149 13.40 -1.43 -19.23
N SER A 150 13.41 -1.52 -17.91
CA SER A 150 14.54 -1.20 -17.05
C SER A 150 14.45 -1.96 -15.72
N GLU A 151 15.53 -1.93 -14.95
CA GLU A 151 15.49 -2.38 -13.55
C GLU A 151 14.38 -1.63 -12.80
N PRO A 152 13.63 -2.33 -11.91
CA PRO A 152 12.60 -1.71 -11.10
C PRO A 152 13.13 -0.53 -10.27
N ILE A 153 12.33 0.54 -10.16
CA ILE A 153 12.73 1.80 -9.52
C ILE A 153 11.90 2.04 -8.26
N ALA A 154 12.57 2.22 -7.12
CA ALA A 154 11.91 2.55 -5.86
C ALA A 154 11.11 3.86 -5.98
N PRO A 155 9.94 3.95 -5.32
CA PRO A 155 9.34 2.97 -4.40
C PRO A 155 8.52 1.86 -5.08
N HIS A 156 8.50 1.77 -6.42
CA HIS A 156 7.71 0.86 -7.23
C HIS A 156 8.52 -0.37 -7.70
N ASP A 157 9.43 -0.83 -6.87
CA ASP A 157 10.37 -1.92 -7.15
C ASP A 157 9.94 -3.27 -6.55
N GLY A 158 8.71 -3.37 -6.07
CA GLY A 158 8.16 -4.57 -5.45
C GLY A 158 8.66 -4.86 -4.02
N THR A 159 9.55 -4.03 -3.45
CA THR A 159 10.10 -4.27 -2.11
C THR A 159 9.21 -3.77 -0.98
N ASN A 160 8.25 -2.90 -1.28
CA ASN A 160 7.36 -2.31 -0.29
C ASN A 160 6.16 -3.22 0.01
N PRO A 161 5.71 -3.28 1.28
CA PRO A 161 4.55 -4.07 1.65
C PRO A 161 3.26 -3.48 1.09
N ALA A 162 2.33 -4.36 0.72
CA ALA A 162 0.96 -4.02 0.38
C ALA A 162 -0.01 -5.07 0.91
N SER A 163 -1.28 -4.70 0.97
CA SER A 163 -2.38 -5.57 1.34
C SER A 163 -3.52 -5.43 0.34
N TYR A 164 -4.39 -6.45 0.28
CA TYR A 164 -5.57 -6.38 -0.55
C TYR A 164 -6.84 -6.74 0.22
N SER A 165 -7.96 -6.27 -0.28
CA SER A 165 -9.30 -6.73 0.08
C SER A 165 -10.14 -6.98 -1.16
N PHE A 166 -10.97 -8.00 -1.12
CA PHE A 166 -11.87 -8.33 -2.21
C PHE A 166 -13.29 -8.56 -1.68
N ASP A 167 -14.22 -7.77 -2.18
CA ASP A 167 -15.64 -7.94 -1.91
C ASP A 167 -16.26 -8.75 -3.05
N GLU A 168 -16.54 -10.03 -2.79
CA GLU A 168 -17.14 -10.94 -3.77
C GLU A 168 -18.53 -10.48 -4.23
N SER A 169 -19.27 -9.78 -3.38
CA SER A 169 -20.63 -9.35 -3.70
C SER A 169 -20.68 -8.24 -4.74
N SER A 170 -19.71 -7.35 -4.70
CA SER A 170 -19.57 -6.21 -5.64
C SER A 170 -18.51 -6.45 -6.72
N GLY A 171 -17.64 -7.46 -6.54
CA GLY A 171 -16.47 -7.67 -7.39
C GLY A 171 -15.37 -6.62 -7.20
N LEU A 172 -15.42 -5.85 -6.11
CA LEU A 172 -14.45 -4.79 -5.85
C LEU A 172 -13.18 -5.35 -5.23
N LEU A 173 -12.07 -5.19 -5.93
CA LEU A 173 -10.71 -5.41 -5.42
C LEU A 173 -10.12 -4.06 -4.99
N THR A 174 -9.62 -4.00 -3.76
CA THR A 174 -8.87 -2.84 -3.25
C THR A 174 -7.46 -3.30 -2.87
N ILE A 175 -6.45 -2.61 -3.38
CA ILE A 175 -5.05 -2.82 -3.00
C ILE A 175 -4.56 -1.56 -2.30
N SER A 176 -3.82 -1.72 -1.20
CA SER A 176 -3.38 -0.61 -0.35
C SER A 176 -1.93 -0.81 0.09
N GLY A 177 -1.20 0.28 0.22
CA GLY A 177 0.21 0.30 0.61
C GLY A 177 1.12 0.78 -0.51
N LEU A 178 2.38 1.08 -0.19
CA LEU A 178 3.37 1.54 -1.19
C LEU A 178 3.67 0.47 -2.25
N GLY A 179 3.57 -0.82 -1.90
CA GLY A 179 3.74 -1.93 -2.84
C GLY A 179 2.53 -2.20 -3.74
N ALA A 180 1.53 -1.31 -3.77
CA ALA A 180 0.37 -1.41 -4.64
C ALA A 180 0.65 -1.01 -6.10
N TYR A 181 1.84 -0.49 -6.36
CA TYR A 181 2.31 -0.04 -7.68
C TYR A 181 3.39 -0.96 -8.22
#